data_b0cfce4288e824689410d9a39680efca
#
_entry.id   b0cfce4288e824689410d9a39680efca
#
_cell.length_a   1.000
_cell.length_b   1.000
_cell.length_c   1.000
_cell.angle_alpha   90.00
_cell.angle_beta   90.00
_cell.angle_gamma   90.00
#
_symmetry.space_group_name_H-M   'P 1'
#
loop_
_entity.id
_entity.type
_entity.pdbx_description
1 polymer ?
#
loop_
_entity_poly.entity_id
_entity_poly.type
_entity_poly.pdbx_seq_one_letter_code
_entity_poly.pdbx_strand_id
1 'polypeptide(L)'
;MTDTIEGRIPVAVPEEASRSGEAEALARSYAEPSVWTERMLTALAEGVKGGKWYSLMDKVWAERTLRAAAARVVANQGSSGVDHVTVAMFASELDANLEWLSDALRRDEYRPQAIRRHYIPKPGSREKRPLGIPTVRDRVVQTALKMVLEPIFERDFADRKSTRLNSSHITLSR
;
A
#
# COMPACT_ATOMS: atom_id res chain seq x y z
N MET A 1 -25.49 -56.42 20.33
CA MET A 1 -25.05 -55.07 20.74
C MET A 1 -24.15 -54.54 19.64
N THR A 2 -24.74 -53.81 18.74
CA THR A 2 -24.06 -53.21 17.57
C THR A 2 -23.98 -51.72 17.78
N ASP A 3 -22.76 -51.27 18.04
CA ASP A 3 -22.46 -49.85 18.25
C ASP A 3 -22.26 -49.20 16.86
N THR A 4 -23.22 -48.37 16.48
CA THR A 4 -23.18 -47.60 15.24
C THR A 4 -22.37 -46.33 15.46
N ILE A 5 -21.18 -46.26 14.89
CA ILE A 5 -20.36 -45.06 14.89
C ILE A 5 -20.97 -44.11 13.84
N GLU A 6 -21.71 -43.12 14.33
CA GLU A 6 -22.15 -41.99 13.49
C GLU A 6 -20.92 -41.18 13.00
N GLY A 7 -20.64 -41.34 11.71
CA GLY A 7 -19.66 -40.53 11.01
C GLY A 7 -20.11 -39.09 10.94
N ARG A 8 -19.43 -38.22 11.70
CA ARG A 8 -19.53 -36.77 11.52
C ARG A 8 -19.07 -36.40 10.13
N ILE A 9 -20.03 -36.02 9.30
CA ILE A 9 -19.77 -35.41 7.99
C ILE A 9 -19.05 -34.06 8.30
N PRO A 10 -17.85 -33.81 7.76
CA PRO A 10 -17.22 -32.53 7.91
C PRO A 10 -18.11 -31.48 7.23
N VAL A 11 -18.58 -30.50 8.01
CA VAL A 11 -19.27 -29.33 7.47
C VAL A 11 -18.29 -28.61 6.54
N ALA A 12 -18.55 -28.66 5.25
CA ALA A 12 -17.78 -27.91 4.28
C ALA A 12 -17.88 -26.42 4.60
N VAL A 13 -16.76 -25.79 4.96
CA VAL A 13 -16.66 -24.34 5.13
C VAL A 13 -17.05 -23.73 3.78
N PRO A 14 -18.01 -22.79 3.71
CA PRO A 14 -18.37 -22.16 2.46
C PRO A 14 -17.13 -21.56 1.78
N GLU A 15 -16.96 -21.85 0.49
CA GLU A 15 -15.80 -21.42 -0.32
C GLU A 15 -15.60 -19.88 -0.30
N GLU A 16 -16.67 -19.11 -0.11
CA GLU A 16 -16.67 -17.67 0.06
C GLU A 16 -16.01 -17.20 1.35
N ALA A 17 -16.19 -17.92 2.47
CA ALA A 17 -15.57 -17.59 3.76
C ALA A 17 -14.04 -17.84 3.73
N SER A 18 -13.59 -18.89 3.00
CA SER A 18 -12.18 -19.17 2.80
C SER A 18 -11.49 -18.09 1.95
N ARG A 19 -12.16 -17.61 0.90
CA ARG A 19 -11.66 -16.57 -0.01
C ARG A 19 -11.57 -15.18 0.65
N SER A 20 -12.54 -14.85 1.50
CA SER A 20 -12.50 -13.62 2.30
C SER A 20 -11.29 -13.61 3.25
N GLY A 21 -10.97 -14.74 3.86
CA GLY A 21 -9.80 -14.89 4.73
C GLY A 21 -8.46 -14.72 4.00
N GLU A 22 -8.34 -15.22 2.77
CA GLU A 22 -7.13 -15.05 1.96
C GLU A 22 -6.92 -13.60 1.51
N ALA A 23 -7.97 -12.91 1.09
CA ALA A 23 -7.92 -11.50 0.72
C ALA A 23 -7.56 -10.62 1.92
N GLU A 24 -8.10 -10.92 3.10
CA GLU A 24 -7.76 -10.25 4.35
C GLU A 24 -6.29 -10.48 4.75
N ALA A 25 -5.82 -11.73 4.71
CA ALA A 25 -4.44 -12.07 5.02
C ALA A 25 -3.47 -11.37 4.06
N LEU A 26 -3.80 -11.30 2.77
CA LEU A 26 -3.04 -10.59 1.76
C LEU A 26 -3.01 -9.08 2.07
N ALA A 27 -4.15 -8.45 2.32
CA ALA A 27 -4.24 -7.04 2.64
C ALA A 27 -3.44 -6.69 3.92
N ARG A 28 -3.49 -7.56 4.95
CA ARG A 28 -2.68 -7.42 6.16
C ARG A 28 -1.18 -7.51 5.91
N SER A 29 -0.74 -8.31 4.93
CA SER A 29 0.67 -8.43 4.58
C SER A 29 1.27 -7.13 4.00
N TYR A 30 0.44 -6.27 3.44
CA TYR A 30 0.83 -4.93 2.96
C TYR A 30 0.72 -3.84 4.05
N ALA A 31 0.05 -4.15 5.18
CA ALA A 31 -0.13 -3.18 6.25
C ALA A 31 1.17 -2.96 7.02
N GLU A 32 1.68 -1.73 6.99
CA GLU A 32 2.84 -1.35 7.81
C GLU A 32 2.44 -1.28 9.30
N PRO A 33 3.04 -2.11 10.19
CA PRO A 33 2.62 -2.16 11.60
C PRO A 33 2.73 -0.83 12.34
N SER A 34 3.68 0.03 11.95
CA SER A 34 3.85 1.36 12.53
C SER A 34 2.77 2.37 12.09
N VAL A 35 2.05 2.07 11.02
CA VAL A 35 1.02 2.94 10.41
C VAL A 35 -0.39 2.43 10.71
N TRP A 36 -0.61 1.12 10.53
CA TRP A 36 -1.89 0.47 10.67
C TRP A 36 -2.14 0.05 12.12
N THR A 37 -3.12 0.70 12.77
CA THR A 37 -3.56 0.32 14.11
C THR A 37 -4.49 -0.88 14.07
N GLU A 38 -4.64 -1.61 15.18
CA GLU A 38 -5.60 -2.73 15.29
C GLU A 38 -7.01 -2.33 14.86
N ARG A 39 -7.45 -1.13 15.23
CA ARG A 39 -8.76 -0.60 14.78
C ARG A 39 -8.85 -0.46 13.26
N MET A 40 -7.78 -0.04 12.60
CA MET A 40 -7.74 0.06 11.14
C MET A 40 -7.72 -1.33 10.49
N LEU A 41 -6.99 -2.27 11.09
CA LEU A 41 -6.93 -3.66 10.63
C LEU A 41 -8.29 -4.35 10.78
N THR A 42 -8.98 -4.13 11.89
CA THR A 42 -10.36 -4.61 12.08
C THR A 42 -11.30 -4.01 11.02
N ALA A 43 -11.21 -2.70 10.78
CA ALA A 43 -12.01 -2.05 9.73
C ALA A 43 -11.64 -2.54 8.32
N LEU A 44 -10.40 -2.94 8.09
CA LEU A 44 -9.98 -3.55 6.84
C LEU A 44 -10.61 -4.94 6.66
N ALA A 45 -10.69 -5.75 7.73
CA ALA A 45 -11.25 -7.09 7.72
C ALA A 45 -12.79 -7.08 7.58
N GLU A 46 -13.46 -6.35 8.47
CA GLU A 46 -14.92 -6.34 8.60
C GLU A 46 -15.62 -5.38 7.61
N GLY A 47 -14.86 -4.51 6.96
CA GLY A 47 -15.38 -3.40 6.18
C GLY A 47 -15.66 -2.15 7.01
N VAL A 48 -15.77 -1.03 6.33
CA VAL A 48 -16.04 0.27 6.94
C VAL A 48 -17.53 0.58 6.87
N LYS A 49 -18.13 1.03 7.96
CA LYS A 49 -19.54 1.46 7.98
C LYS A 49 -19.79 2.50 6.88
N GLY A 50 -20.75 2.23 6.01
CA GLY A 50 -21.09 3.09 4.87
C GLY A 50 -20.10 3.00 3.68
N GLY A 51 -19.15 2.04 3.67
CA GLY A 51 -18.24 1.81 2.55
C GLY A 51 -17.21 2.93 2.31
N LYS A 52 -17.03 3.85 3.25
CA LYS A 52 -16.13 5.00 3.10
C LYS A 52 -15.09 5.06 4.21
N TRP A 53 -13.84 5.18 3.81
CA TRP A 53 -12.74 5.48 4.72
C TRP A 53 -12.70 6.98 5.01
N TYR A 54 -12.71 7.33 6.30
CA TYR A 54 -12.60 8.71 6.76
C TYR A 54 -11.23 8.96 7.37
N SER A 55 -10.77 10.20 7.33
CA SER A 55 -9.54 10.64 8.00
C SER A 55 -8.28 9.86 7.59
N LEU A 56 -8.20 9.41 6.33
CA LEU A 56 -6.98 8.76 5.83
C LEU A 56 -5.80 9.74 5.75
N MET A 57 -6.07 11.01 5.41
CA MET A 57 -5.03 12.03 5.38
C MET A 57 -4.38 12.24 6.74
N ASP A 58 -5.14 12.16 7.85
CA ASP A 58 -4.59 12.24 9.21
C ASP A 58 -3.53 11.16 9.46
N LYS A 59 -3.64 10.02 8.80
CA LYS A 59 -2.67 8.94 8.88
C LYS A 59 -1.43 9.22 8.05
N VAL A 60 -1.59 9.93 6.93
CA VAL A 60 -0.47 10.27 6.03
C VAL A 60 0.48 11.26 6.68
N TRP A 61 -0.04 12.35 7.25
CA TRP A 61 0.83 13.36 7.90
C TRP A 61 1.24 13.00 9.32
N ALA A 62 0.72 11.90 9.90
CA ALA A 62 1.16 11.44 11.21
C ALA A 62 2.67 11.22 11.23
N GLU A 63 3.36 11.75 12.25
CA GLU A 63 4.82 11.66 12.38
C GLU A 63 5.33 10.23 12.22
N ARG A 64 4.66 9.26 12.87
CA ARG A 64 5.02 7.84 12.78
C ARG A 64 5.02 7.32 11.33
N THR A 65 4.04 7.74 10.53
CA THR A 65 3.92 7.34 9.11
C THR A 65 5.01 7.98 8.26
N LEU A 66 5.23 9.29 8.44
CA LEU A 66 6.29 10.01 7.73
C LEU A 66 7.67 9.46 8.10
N ARG A 67 7.89 9.12 9.37
CA ARG A 67 9.14 8.51 9.84
C ARG A 67 9.37 7.12 9.23
N ALA A 68 8.35 6.27 9.20
CA ALA A 68 8.42 4.96 8.55
C ALA A 68 8.66 5.10 7.04
N ALA A 69 7.99 6.04 6.38
CA ALA A 69 8.18 6.34 4.96
C ALA A 69 9.60 6.84 4.67
N ALA A 70 10.11 7.75 5.49
CA ALA A 70 11.48 8.25 5.37
C ALA A 70 12.52 7.13 5.55
N ALA A 71 12.33 6.24 6.52
CA ALA A 71 13.20 5.09 6.73
C ALA A 71 13.28 4.20 5.46
N ARG A 72 12.15 3.92 4.80
CA ARG A 72 12.11 3.18 3.53
C ARG A 72 12.81 3.93 2.40
N VAL A 73 12.60 5.24 2.29
CA VAL A 73 13.25 6.07 1.26
C VAL A 73 14.76 6.11 1.47
N VAL A 74 15.21 6.22 2.73
CA VAL A 74 16.64 6.21 3.10
C VAL A 74 17.25 4.84 2.80
N ALA A 75 16.59 3.75 3.16
CA ALA A 75 17.07 2.39 2.87
C ALA A 75 17.19 2.11 1.37
N ASN A 76 16.25 2.60 0.56
CA ASN A 76 16.26 2.43 -0.88
C ASN A 76 17.30 3.29 -1.60
N GLN A 77 17.89 4.27 -0.90
CA GLN A 77 18.83 5.21 -1.50
C GLN A 77 18.21 5.94 -2.71
N GLY A 78 18.97 6.19 -3.73
CA GLY A 78 18.50 6.77 -4.98
C GLY A 78 19.00 8.19 -5.22
N SER A 79 18.88 8.62 -6.46
CA SER A 79 19.38 9.92 -6.92
C SER A 79 18.55 11.09 -6.36
N SER A 80 19.17 12.24 -6.21
CA SER A 80 18.49 13.51 -5.90
C SER A 80 17.49 13.92 -6.98
N GLY A 81 16.45 14.64 -6.61
CA GLY A 81 15.49 15.25 -7.50
C GLY A 81 16.02 16.51 -8.21
N VAL A 82 15.11 17.39 -8.60
CA VAL A 82 15.40 18.70 -9.21
C VAL A 82 16.04 19.68 -8.23
N ASP A 83 15.78 19.49 -6.94
CA ASP A 83 16.31 20.27 -5.83
C ASP A 83 17.76 19.95 -5.44
N HIS A 84 18.34 18.91 -6.06
CA HIS A 84 19.68 18.40 -5.77
C HIS A 84 19.89 17.91 -4.31
N VAL A 85 18.83 17.85 -3.48
CA VAL A 85 18.90 17.30 -2.14
C VAL A 85 19.08 15.79 -2.22
N THR A 86 20.18 15.30 -1.66
CA THR A 86 20.47 13.85 -1.60
C THR A 86 19.74 13.20 -0.42
N VAL A 87 19.65 11.87 -0.44
CA VAL A 87 19.08 11.10 0.67
C VAL A 87 19.88 11.33 1.97
N ALA A 88 21.20 11.44 1.88
CA ALA A 88 22.06 11.70 3.04
C ALA A 88 21.81 13.10 3.63
N MET A 89 21.68 14.14 2.79
CA MET A 89 21.33 15.50 3.23
C MET A 89 19.94 15.56 3.87
N PHE A 90 18.97 14.83 3.31
CA PHE A 90 17.65 14.75 3.92
C PHE A 90 17.70 14.06 5.28
N ALA A 91 18.47 12.97 5.41
CA ALA A 91 18.60 12.20 6.63
C ALA A 91 19.37 12.96 7.74
N SER A 92 20.31 13.84 7.40
CA SER A 92 21.03 14.66 8.40
C SER A 92 20.14 15.65 9.15
N GLU A 93 19.02 16.06 8.51
CA GLU A 93 18.03 16.98 9.09
C GLU A 93 16.65 16.32 9.17
N LEU A 94 16.62 15.03 9.50
CA LEU A 94 15.42 14.20 9.39
C LEU A 94 14.24 14.77 10.16
N ASP A 95 14.42 15.09 11.45
CA ASP A 95 13.32 15.52 12.31
C ASP A 95 12.73 16.86 11.82
N ALA A 96 13.57 17.84 11.48
CA ALA A 96 13.11 19.13 10.93
C ALA A 96 12.37 18.95 9.59
N ASN A 97 12.87 18.06 8.71
CA ASN A 97 12.21 17.76 7.45
C ASN A 97 10.84 17.08 7.65
N LEU A 98 10.71 16.16 8.63
CA LEU A 98 9.45 15.48 8.92
C LEU A 98 8.43 16.41 9.56
N GLU A 99 8.86 17.30 10.47
CA GLU A 99 8.01 18.30 11.08
C GLU A 99 7.45 19.25 10.02
N TRP A 100 8.32 19.77 9.15
CA TRP A 100 7.90 20.62 8.04
C TRP A 100 6.90 19.93 7.11
N LEU A 101 7.16 18.65 6.75
CA LEU A 101 6.25 17.86 5.90
C LEU A 101 4.89 17.66 6.57
N SER A 102 4.88 17.30 7.86
CA SER A 102 3.64 17.12 8.63
C SER A 102 2.80 18.38 8.64
N ASP A 103 3.43 19.53 8.93
CA ASP A 103 2.75 20.82 8.99
C ASP A 103 2.24 21.27 7.62
N ALA A 104 3.05 21.15 6.57
CA ALA A 104 2.66 21.52 5.22
C ALA A 104 1.49 20.66 4.70
N LEU A 105 1.50 19.35 4.98
CA LEU A 105 0.40 18.44 4.61
C LEU A 105 -0.87 18.73 5.41
N ARG A 106 -0.76 19.04 6.72
CA ARG A 106 -1.90 19.36 7.59
C ARG A 106 -2.60 20.64 7.14
N ARG A 107 -1.82 21.65 6.69
CA ARG A 107 -2.35 22.95 6.23
C ARG A 107 -2.80 22.94 4.77
N ASP A 108 -2.67 21.83 4.06
CA ASP A 108 -2.91 21.72 2.60
C ASP A 108 -2.03 22.68 1.77
N GLU A 109 -0.87 23.02 2.30
CA GLU A 109 0.12 23.91 1.67
C GLU A 109 1.18 23.14 0.87
N TYR A 110 1.28 21.82 1.09
CA TYR A 110 2.24 20.99 0.40
C TYR A 110 1.98 20.97 -1.11
N ARG A 111 3.03 21.29 -1.88
CA ARG A 111 3.00 21.23 -3.34
C ARG A 111 4.18 20.37 -3.83
N PRO A 112 3.93 19.28 -4.55
CA PRO A 112 4.98 18.47 -5.15
C PRO A 112 5.84 19.29 -6.10
N GLN A 113 7.13 19.01 -6.12
CA GLN A 113 8.05 19.69 -7.02
C GLN A 113 8.09 19.03 -8.40
N ALA A 114 8.65 19.73 -9.37
CA ALA A 114 8.89 19.16 -10.70
C ALA A 114 9.81 17.93 -10.60
N ILE A 115 9.55 16.92 -11.42
CA ILE A 115 10.40 15.73 -11.49
C ILE A 115 11.61 15.97 -12.38
N ARG A 116 12.80 15.53 -11.94
CA ARG A 116 14.01 15.52 -12.76
C ARG A 116 13.92 14.39 -13.79
N ARG A 117 13.97 14.70 -15.07
CA ARG A 117 13.96 13.72 -16.14
C ARG A 117 15.36 13.18 -16.39
N HIS A 118 15.50 11.87 -16.33
CA HIS A 118 16.69 11.14 -16.72
C HIS A 118 16.38 10.13 -17.82
N TYR A 119 17.27 9.95 -18.79
CA TYR A 119 17.04 9.01 -19.88
C TYR A 119 17.88 7.76 -19.68
N ILE A 120 17.22 6.60 -19.62
CA ILE A 120 17.87 5.30 -19.48
C ILE A 120 17.75 4.49 -20.78
N PRO A 121 18.78 3.72 -21.16
CA PRO A 121 18.73 2.85 -22.32
C PRO A 121 17.61 1.82 -22.21
N LYS A 122 16.89 1.57 -23.31
CA LYS A 122 15.91 0.49 -23.39
C LYS A 122 16.65 -0.80 -23.76
N PRO A 123 16.54 -1.90 -22.99
CA PRO A 123 17.19 -3.17 -23.32
C PRO A 123 16.84 -3.61 -24.74
N GLY A 124 17.84 -3.99 -25.53
CA GLY A 124 17.66 -4.47 -26.92
C GLY A 124 17.31 -3.40 -27.96
N SER A 125 17.40 -2.10 -27.63
CA SER A 125 17.10 -1.01 -28.56
C SER A 125 18.09 0.15 -28.39
N ARG A 126 18.24 0.96 -29.46
CA ARG A 126 18.98 2.24 -29.41
C ARG A 126 18.15 3.36 -28.76
N GLU A 127 16.88 3.14 -28.50
CA GLU A 127 15.99 4.11 -27.91
C GLU A 127 16.26 4.29 -26.41
N LYS A 128 15.99 5.49 -25.91
CA LYS A 128 16.04 5.82 -24.49
C LYS A 128 14.64 6.04 -23.96
N ARG A 129 14.35 5.52 -22.78
CA ARG A 129 13.10 5.81 -22.06
C ARG A 129 13.33 6.87 -20.99
N PRO A 130 12.41 7.84 -20.85
CA PRO A 130 12.51 8.83 -19.79
C PRO A 130 12.17 8.18 -18.44
N LEU A 131 12.99 8.48 -17.43
CA LEU A 131 12.75 8.15 -16.03
C LEU A 131 12.54 9.45 -15.26
N GLY A 132 11.42 9.58 -14.57
CA GLY A 132 11.12 10.71 -13.69
C GLY A 132 11.68 10.45 -12.29
N ILE A 133 12.50 11.36 -11.78
CA ILE A 133 13.08 11.28 -10.44
C ILE A 133 12.49 12.40 -9.60
N PRO A 134 11.53 12.10 -8.67
CA PRO A 134 10.99 13.09 -7.74
C PRO A 134 12.02 13.45 -6.66
N THR A 135 11.78 14.55 -5.96
CA THR A 135 12.61 14.96 -4.81
C THR A 135 12.52 13.95 -3.68
N VAL A 136 13.46 14.00 -2.73
CA VAL A 136 13.43 13.10 -1.57
C VAL A 136 12.16 13.32 -0.73
N ARG A 137 11.75 14.58 -0.55
CA ARG A 137 10.52 14.96 0.15
C ARG A 137 9.28 14.38 -0.53
N ASP A 138 9.18 14.51 -1.85
CA ASP A 138 8.07 13.94 -2.62
C ASP A 138 8.02 12.41 -2.50
N ARG A 139 9.18 11.75 -2.52
CA ARG A 139 9.27 10.29 -2.33
C ARG A 139 8.78 9.86 -0.94
N VAL A 140 9.08 10.63 0.11
CA VAL A 140 8.59 10.35 1.46
C VAL A 140 7.07 10.49 1.51
N VAL A 141 6.50 11.56 0.97
CA VAL A 141 5.04 11.75 0.91
C VAL A 141 4.36 10.66 0.10
N GLN A 142 4.89 10.31 -1.08
CA GLN A 142 4.37 9.22 -1.92
C GLN A 142 4.42 7.87 -1.20
N THR A 143 5.52 7.60 -0.46
CA THR A 143 5.66 6.36 0.32
C THR A 143 4.69 6.34 1.50
N ALA A 144 4.46 7.45 2.18
CA ALA A 144 3.47 7.57 3.24
C ALA A 144 2.05 7.34 2.72
N LEU A 145 1.69 7.95 1.59
CA LEU A 145 0.41 7.70 0.91
C LEU A 145 0.25 6.22 0.54
N LYS A 146 1.29 5.61 -0.05
CA LYS A 146 1.29 4.19 -0.40
C LYS A 146 1.03 3.32 0.83
N MET A 147 1.75 3.53 1.94
CA MET A 147 1.59 2.75 3.18
C MET A 147 0.17 2.81 3.75
N VAL A 148 -0.51 3.95 3.58
CA VAL A 148 -1.89 4.12 4.07
C VAL A 148 -2.91 3.52 3.11
N LEU A 149 -2.71 3.63 1.80
CA LEU A 149 -3.71 3.26 0.80
C LEU A 149 -3.56 1.82 0.28
N GLU A 150 -2.33 1.31 0.19
CA GLU A 150 -2.05 0.00 -0.43
C GLU A 150 -2.86 -1.15 0.17
N PRO A 151 -2.99 -1.32 1.51
CA PRO A 151 -3.78 -2.42 2.06
C PRO A 151 -5.26 -2.36 1.69
N ILE A 152 -5.82 -1.15 1.55
CA ILE A 152 -7.22 -0.95 1.16
C ILE A 152 -7.44 -1.43 -0.28
N PHE A 153 -6.58 -1.00 -1.19
CA PHE A 153 -6.69 -1.37 -2.61
C PHE A 153 -6.36 -2.84 -2.86
N GLU A 154 -5.36 -3.40 -2.17
CA GLU A 154 -5.00 -4.81 -2.33
C GLU A 154 -6.15 -5.75 -1.89
N ARG A 155 -6.89 -5.39 -0.84
CA ARG A 155 -8.10 -6.11 -0.47
C ARG A 155 -9.12 -6.12 -1.61
N ASP A 156 -9.45 -4.92 -2.13
CA ASP A 156 -10.45 -4.79 -3.19
C ASP A 156 -10.02 -5.48 -4.51
N PHE A 157 -8.72 -5.47 -4.81
CA PHE A 157 -8.18 -6.15 -5.99
C PHE A 157 -8.15 -7.67 -5.82
N ALA A 158 -7.90 -8.19 -4.63
CA ALA A 158 -7.93 -9.62 -4.34
C ALA A 158 -9.35 -10.18 -4.56
N ASP A 159 -10.37 -9.49 -4.05
CA ASP A 159 -11.77 -9.85 -4.25
C ASP A 159 -12.15 -9.88 -5.74
N ARG A 160 -11.72 -8.89 -6.53
CA ARG A 160 -12.00 -8.82 -7.96
C ARG A 160 -11.26 -9.87 -8.78
N LYS A 161 -10.02 -10.21 -8.44
CA LYS A 161 -9.26 -11.28 -9.08
C LYS A 161 -9.96 -12.64 -8.89
N SER A 162 -10.43 -12.89 -7.69
CA SER A 162 -11.20 -14.08 -7.33
C SER A 162 -12.47 -14.22 -8.19
N THR A 163 -13.21 -13.14 -8.42
CA THR A 163 -14.44 -13.13 -9.22
C THR A 163 -14.18 -13.38 -10.71
N ARG A 164 -13.04 -12.92 -11.24
CA ARG A 164 -12.68 -13.10 -12.66
C ARG A 164 -12.26 -14.53 -13.02
N LEU A 165 -11.63 -15.24 -12.10
CA LEU A 165 -11.26 -16.66 -12.30
C LEU A 165 -12.47 -17.59 -12.37
N ASN A 166 -13.58 -17.25 -11.72
CA ASN A 166 -14.81 -18.05 -11.75
C ASN A 166 -15.63 -17.89 -13.05
N SER A 167 -15.45 -16.81 -13.80
CA SER A 167 -16.18 -16.59 -15.05
C SER A 167 -15.60 -17.35 -16.26
N SER A 168 -14.42 -17.94 -16.13
CA SER A 168 -13.76 -18.70 -17.21
C SER A 168 -14.11 -20.20 -17.24
N HIS A 169 -14.91 -20.71 -16.30
CA HIS A 169 -15.37 -22.12 -16.24
C HIS A 169 -16.80 -22.32 -16.68
N ILE A 170 -17.34 -21.50 -17.57
CA ILE A 170 -18.54 -21.86 -18.30
C ILE A 170 -18.11 -22.74 -19.46
N THR A 171 -17.96 -24.02 -19.21
CA THR A 171 -17.87 -25.05 -20.24
C THR A 171 -19.19 -25.06 -20.99
N LEU A 172 -19.15 -24.60 -22.24
CA LEU A 172 -20.16 -24.93 -23.24
C LEU A 172 -20.16 -26.46 -23.46
N SER A 173 -21.03 -27.17 -22.76
CA SER A 173 -21.36 -28.54 -23.15
C SER A 173 -22.34 -28.45 -24.31
N ARG A 174 -21.90 -28.91 -25.47
CA ARG A 174 -22.76 -29.30 -26.58
C ARG A 174 -23.23 -30.72 -26.36
#